data_f1de6f93fed06c290dfd76951dfc8f5d
#
_entry.id   f1de6f93fed06c290dfd76951dfc8f5d
#
_cell.length_a   1.000
_cell.length_b   1.000
_cell.length_c   1.000
_cell.angle_alpha   90.00
_cell.angle_beta   90.00
_cell.angle_gamma   90.00
#
_symmetry.space_group_name_H-M   'P 1'
#
loop_
_entity.id
_entity.type
_entity.pdbx_description
1 polymer ?
#
loop_
_entity_poly.entity_id
_entity_poly.type
_entity_poly.pdbx_seq_one_letter_code
_entity_poly.pdbx_strand_id
1 'polypeptide(L)'
;MTVYAYTRVSSAGQIDNTSLETQKKQLIGLAMSHDMEVDHVLVDPGISGTLNFFSRPAIESIDIQDGDVFFCTELTRFGRTARDILNDVGELKHIGATLITKDIGNVTDPANHIGQLILTIMAGLADYEREQFRERVRRGKEAKKDKGGFIGGQAPFGYSVQGEGVDSMLVPNGQREGAINRMKSLYRQGCSSRKIAKDIKESYQPQLKCSHMTVERLIRTGEIHW
;
A
#
# COMPACT_ATOMS: atom_id res chain seq x y z
N MET A 1 -15.39 -10.20 -28.87
CA MET A 1 -14.32 -9.24 -29.18
C MET A 1 -14.99 -7.92 -29.41
N THR A 2 -14.77 -6.99 -28.50
CA THR A 2 -15.27 -5.60 -28.57
C THR A 2 -14.07 -4.66 -28.57
N VAL A 3 -14.12 -3.59 -29.35
CA VAL A 3 -13.02 -2.64 -29.53
C VAL A 3 -13.35 -1.33 -28.81
N TYR A 4 -12.56 -1.01 -27.82
CA TYR A 4 -12.73 0.18 -26.97
C TYR A 4 -11.65 1.22 -27.26
N ALA A 5 -12.03 2.48 -27.44
CA ALA A 5 -11.13 3.61 -27.41
C ALA A 5 -11.22 4.29 -26.04
N TYR A 6 -10.15 4.19 -25.23
CA TYR A 6 -10.14 4.73 -23.87
C TYR A 6 -9.33 6.03 -23.77
N THR A 7 -9.92 7.05 -23.15
CA THR A 7 -9.24 8.30 -22.84
C THR A 7 -9.60 8.80 -21.44
N ARG A 8 -8.63 9.47 -20.80
CA ARG A 8 -8.78 10.07 -19.49
C ARG A 8 -8.26 11.50 -19.48
N VAL A 9 -9.05 12.44 -18.95
CA VAL A 9 -8.66 13.84 -18.74
C VAL A 9 -8.57 14.16 -17.25
N SER A 10 -7.46 14.78 -16.83
CA SER A 10 -7.05 14.90 -15.43
C SER A 10 -7.69 16.02 -14.62
N SER A 11 -8.47 16.92 -15.20
CA SER A 11 -9.21 17.95 -14.45
C SER A 11 -10.38 18.52 -15.25
N ALA A 12 -11.44 18.87 -14.52
CA ALA A 12 -12.64 19.53 -15.07
C ALA A 12 -12.37 20.92 -15.69
N GLY A 13 -11.17 21.49 -15.49
CA GLY A 13 -10.77 22.78 -16.04
C GLY A 13 -9.99 22.71 -17.35
N GLN A 14 -9.58 21.51 -17.81
CA GLN A 14 -8.91 21.28 -19.09
C GLN A 14 -9.76 20.42 -20.04
N ILE A 15 -11.07 20.43 -19.84
CA ILE A 15 -12.00 19.94 -20.88
C ILE A 15 -12.12 21.05 -21.93
N ASP A 16 -11.00 21.35 -22.59
CA ASP A 16 -11.07 21.87 -23.94
C ASP A 16 -11.67 20.75 -24.78
N ASN A 17 -12.94 20.90 -25.17
CA ASN A 17 -13.64 19.95 -26.03
C ASN A 17 -12.78 19.59 -27.26
N THR A 18 -11.96 20.53 -27.72
CA THR A 18 -10.97 20.37 -28.83
C THR A 18 -9.92 19.29 -28.49
N SER A 19 -9.43 19.21 -27.25
CA SER A 19 -8.43 18.20 -26.85
C SER A 19 -9.03 16.79 -26.79
N LEU A 20 -10.24 16.64 -26.26
CA LEU A 20 -10.93 15.35 -26.17
C LEU A 20 -11.32 14.81 -27.55
N GLU A 21 -11.90 15.67 -28.40
CA GLU A 21 -12.26 15.31 -29.78
C GLU A 21 -11.01 14.94 -30.60
N THR A 22 -9.89 15.62 -30.38
CA THR A 22 -8.62 15.28 -31.04
C THR A 22 -8.10 13.90 -30.56
N GLN A 23 -8.19 13.61 -29.25
CA GLN A 23 -7.80 12.29 -28.72
C GLN A 23 -8.70 11.18 -29.29
N LYS A 24 -10.01 11.37 -29.31
CA LYS A 24 -10.94 10.42 -29.93
C LYS A 24 -10.59 10.14 -31.41
N LYS A 25 -10.38 11.17 -32.19
CA LYS A 25 -9.96 11.01 -33.62
C LYS A 25 -8.64 10.25 -33.73
N GLN A 26 -7.67 10.51 -32.88
CA GLN A 26 -6.40 9.79 -32.88
C GLN A 26 -6.58 8.30 -32.56
N LEU A 27 -7.44 7.97 -31.57
CA LEU A 27 -7.71 6.58 -31.18
C LEU A 27 -8.47 5.83 -32.29
N ILE A 28 -9.45 6.46 -32.90
CA ILE A 28 -10.16 5.87 -34.05
C ILE A 28 -9.16 5.62 -35.20
N GLY A 29 -8.30 6.62 -35.53
CA GLY A 29 -7.27 6.42 -36.54
C GLY A 29 -6.26 5.35 -36.22
N LEU A 30 -5.91 5.18 -34.94
CA LEU A 30 -5.05 4.09 -34.46
C LEU A 30 -5.73 2.72 -34.62
N ALA A 31 -7.01 2.59 -34.25
CA ALA A 31 -7.78 1.35 -34.45
C ALA A 31 -7.87 0.98 -35.93
N MET A 32 -8.17 1.96 -36.80
CA MET A 32 -8.19 1.75 -38.25
C MET A 32 -6.83 1.30 -38.82
N SER A 33 -5.71 1.76 -38.27
CA SER A 33 -4.38 1.30 -38.69
C SER A 33 -4.08 -0.15 -38.30
N HIS A 34 -4.91 -0.73 -37.41
CA HIS A 34 -4.90 -2.14 -37.02
C HIS A 34 -6.06 -2.94 -37.67
N ASP A 35 -6.69 -2.40 -38.72
CA ASP A 35 -7.84 -3.02 -39.38
C ASP A 35 -9.04 -3.27 -38.44
N MET A 36 -9.23 -2.40 -37.44
CA MET A 36 -10.30 -2.49 -36.46
C MET A 36 -11.17 -1.24 -36.43
N GLU A 37 -12.47 -1.43 -36.18
CA GLU A 37 -13.42 -0.33 -35.94
C GLU A 37 -13.68 -0.23 -34.42
N VAL A 38 -13.81 1.01 -33.92
CA VAL A 38 -14.08 1.28 -32.50
C VAL A 38 -15.58 1.13 -32.25
N ASP A 39 -15.96 0.16 -31.40
CA ASP A 39 -17.35 -0.05 -30.98
C ASP A 39 -17.78 0.99 -29.93
N HIS A 40 -16.89 1.27 -28.95
CA HIS A 40 -17.20 2.16 -27.83
C HIS A 40 -16.05 3.11 -27.52
N VAL A 41 -16.40 4.38 -27.28
CA VAL A 41 -15.46 5.38 -26.78
C VAL A 41 -15.71 5.60 -25.29
N LEU A 42 -14.76 5.17 -24.46
CA LEU A 42 -14.80 5.27 -23.01
C LEU A 42 -14.04 6.53 -22.56
N VAL A 43 -14.69 7.37 -21.78
CA VAL A 43 -14.12 8.63 -21.30
C VAL A 43 -14.27 8.73 -19.78
N ASP A 44 -13.18 8.95 -19.08
CA ASP A 44 -13.16 9.25 -17.66
C ASP A 44 -12.76 10.72 -17.42
N PRO A 45 -13.73 11.65 -17.33
CA PRO A 45 -13.47 13.06 -17.11
C PRO A 45 -13.15 13.34 -15.65
N GLY A 46 -12.05 14.05 -15.38
CA GLY A 46 -11.68 14.49 -14.03
C GLY A 46 -11.25 13.37 -13.07
N ILE A 47 -11.10 12.14 -13.56
CA ILE A 47 -10.71 11.00 -12.73
C ILE A 47 -9.21 11.03 -12.44
N SER A 48 -8.86 10.92 -11.15
CA SER A 48 -7.47 10.80 -10.73
C SER A 48 -6.83 9.51 -11.26
N GLY A 49 -5.61 9.61 -11.78
CA GLY A 49 -4.82 8.43 -12.17
C GLY A 49 -4.43 7.50 -11.00
N THR A 50 -4.76 7.89 -9.76
CA THR A 50 -4.58 7.01 -8.57
C THR A 50 -5.70 6.00 -8.42
N LEU A 51 -6.83 6.18 -9.11
CA LEU A 51 -7.89 5.17 -9.13
C LEU A 51 -7.46 4.04 -10.07
N ASN A 52 -7.55 2.79 -9.56
CA ASN A 52 -7.30 1.59 -10.35
C ASN A 52 -8.13 1.61 -11.63
N PHE A 53 -7.57 1.14 -12.76
CA PHE A 53 -8.23 1.14 -14.06
C PHE A 53 -9.61 0.49 -14.00
N PHE A 54 -9.71 -0.70 -13.43
CA PHE A 54 -10.96 -1.47 -13.35
C PHE A 54 -12.02 -0.87 -12.42
N SER A 55 -11.64 0.04 -11.53
CA SER A 55 -12.56 0.78 -10.64
C SER A 55 -12.98 2.15 -11.18
N ARG A 56 -12.61 2.46 -12.41
CA ARG A 56 -13.02 3.73 -13.05
C ARG A 56 -14.43 3.62 -13.60
N PRO A 57 -15.26 4.66 -13.47
CA PRO A 57 -16.67 4.60 -13.86
C PRO A 57 -16.92 4.14 -15.29
N ALA A 58 -16.10 4.60 -16.25
CA ALA A 58 -16.24 4.19 -17.64
C ALA A 58 -15.90 2.70 -17.84
N ILE A 59 -14.98 2.15 -17.05
CA ILE A 59 -14.55 0.74 -17.13
C ILE A 59 -15.47 -0.15 -16.30
N GLU A 60 -15.87 0.29 -15.10
CA GLU A 60 -16.80 -0.47 -14.24
C GLU A 60 -18.18 -0.69 -14.90
N SER A 61 -18.53 0.17 -15.85
CA SER A 61 -19.80 0.07 -16.59
C SER A 61 -19.81 -1.03 -17.70
N ILE A 62 -18.66 -1.66 -17.97
CA ILE A 62 -18.52 -2.68 -19.02
C ILE A 62 -18.05 -4.00 -18.42
N ASP A 63 -18.37 -5.11 -19.09
CA ASP A 63 -17.89 -6.44 -18.76
C ASP A 63 -16.80 -6.83 -19.76
N ILE A 64 -15.55 -6.77 -19.34
CA ILE A 64 -14.39 -7.03 -20.20
C ILE A 64 -14.24 -8.55 -20.39
N GLN A 65 -14.18 -8.97 -21.64
CA GLN A 65 -14.11 -10.37 -22.04
C GLN A 65 -12.77 -10.71 -22.73
N ASP A 66 -12.49 -11.98 -22.80
CA ASP A 66 -11.39 -12.52 -23.62
C ASP A 66 -11.50 -12.06 -25.07
N GLY A 67 -10.39 -11.59 -25.63
CA GLY A 67 -10.31 -11.07 -26.98
C GLY A 67 -10.73 -9.61 -27.14
N ASP A 68 -11.17 -8.90 -26.11
CA ASP A 68 -11.47 -7.47 -26.18
C ASP A 68 -10.21 -6.64 -26.36
N VAL A 69 -10.32 -5.52 -27.07
CA VAL A 69 -9.19 -4.67 -27.44
C VAL A 69 -9.39 -3.24 -26.94
N PHE A 70 -8.42 -2.75 -26.19
CA PHE A 70 -8.36 -1.38 -25.72
C PHE A 70 -7.31 -0.57 -26.49
N PHE A 71 -7.73 0.52 -27.11
CA PHE A 71 -6.85 1.52 -27.68
C PHE A 71 -6.68 2.70 -26.73
N CYS A 72 -5.45 3.12 -26.48
CA CYS A 72 -5.11 4.26 -25.64
C CYS A 72 -4.02 5.13 -26.29
N THR A 73 -4.00 6.43 -26.04
CA THR A 73 -2.96 7.31 -26.58
C THR A 73 -1.60 7.05 -25.98
N GLU A 74 -1.56 6.83 -24.66
CA GLU A 74 -0.33 6.67 -23.90
C GLU A 74 -0.57 5.71 -22.73
N LEU A 75 0.44 4.94 -22.37
CA LEU A 75 0.39 4.02 -21.25
C LEU A 75 0.10 4.74 -19.89
N THR A 76 0.52 6.01 -19.76
CA THR A 76 0.27 6.87 -18.60
C THR A 76 -1.21 7.19 -18.36
N ARG A 77 -2.08 6.93 -19.34
CA ARG A 77 -3.54 7.06 -19.16
C ARG A 77 -4.12 5.91 -18.34
N PHE A 78 -3.46 4.74 -18.38
CA PHE A 78 -3.85 3.58 -17.61
C PHE A 78 -3.59 3.78 -16.12
N GLY A 79 -2.41 4.20 -15.69
CA GLY A 79 -2.08 4.38 -14.29
C GLY A 79 -1.20 5.60 -14.03
N ARG A 80 -1.12 6.03 -12.78
CA ARG A 80 -0.25 7.13 -12.36
C ARG A 80 1.12 6.65 -11.93
N THR A 81 1.19 5.47 -11.33
CA THR A 81 2.45 4.86 -10.90
C THR A 81 2.80 3.67 -11.80
N ALA A 82 4.08 3.35 -11.86
CA ALA A 82 4.55 2.17 -12.59
C ALA A 82 3.84 0.89 -12.10
N ARG A 83 3.59 0.80 -10.80
CA ARG A 83 2.89 -0.35 -10.20
C ARG A 83 1.45 -0.46 -10.66
N ASP A 84 0.69 0.64 -10.69
CA ASP A 84 -0.71 0.63 -11.12
C ASP A 84 -0.78 0.12 -12.57
N ILE A 85 0.06 0.66 -13.45
CA ILE A 85 0.14 0.25 -14.85
C ILE A 85 0.47 -1.23 -15.00
N LEU A 86 1.46 -1.74 -14.24
CA LEU A 86 1.84 -3.16 -14.28
C LEU A 86 0.71 -4.07 -13.82
N ASN A 87 0.01 -3.68 -12.76
CA ASN A 87 -1.13 -4.45 -12.25
C ASN A 87 -2.28 -4.47 -13.28
N ASP A 88 -2.63 -3.30 -13.81
CA ASP A 88 -3.73 -3.15 -14.76
C ASP A 88 -3.44 -3.89 -16.09
N VAL A 89 -2.20 -3.81 -16.61
CA VAL A 89 -1.77 -4.57 -17.80
C VAL A 89 -1.74 -6.07 -17.51
N GLY A 90 -1.30 -6.46 -16.30
CA GLY A 90 -1.30 -7.85 -15.86
C GLY A 90 -2.71 -8.43 -15.79
N GLU A 91 -3.66 -7.67 -15.28
CA GLU A 91 -5.08 -8.06 -15.21
C GLU A 91 -5.69 -8.20 -16.60
N LEU A 92 -5.45 -7.24 -17.51
CA LEU A 92 -5.90 -7.37 -18.91
C LEU A 92 -5.34 -8.62 -19.58
N LYS A 93 -4.05 -8.92 -19.39
CA LYS A 93 -3.45 -10.16 -19.89
C LYS A 93 -4.11 -11.40 -19.29
N HIS A 94 -4.46 -11.38 -18.01
CA HIS A 94 -5.12 -12.50 -17.34
C HIS A 94 -6.53 -12.75 -17.89
N ILE A 95 -7.27 -11.68 -18.19
CA ILE A 95 -8.59 -11.75 -18.82
C ILE A 95 -8.49 -12.23 -20.29
N GLY A 96 -7.33 -12.03 -20.94
CA GLY A 96 -7.15 -12.27 -22.37
C GLY A 96 -7.45 -11.05 -23.23
N ALA A 97 -7.60 -9.87 -22.60
CA ALA A 97 -7.83 -8.62 -23.32
C ALA A 97 -6.49 -8.01 -23.80
N THR A 98 -6.57 -7.27 -24.91
CA THR A 98 -5.43 -6.65 -25.56
C THR A 98 -5.38 -5.14 -25.27
N LEU A 99 -4.19 -4.60 -24.96
CA LEU A 99 -3.95 -3.17 -24.84
C LEU A 99 -2.98 -2.69 -25.92
N ILE A 100 -3.44 -1.78 -26.75
CA ILE A 100 -2.64 -1.14 -27.81
C ILE A 100 -2.54 0.35 -27.51
N THR A 101 -1.31 0.84 -27.38
CA THR A 101 -1.05 2.27 -27.20
C THR A 101 -0.36 2.84 -28.43
N LYS A 102 -0.58 4.15 -28.67
CA LYS A 102 -0.01 4.84 -29.84
C LYS A 102 1.52 4.92 -29.76
N ASP A 103 2.06 5.05 -28.56
CA ASP A 103 3.50 5.24 -28.30
C ASP A 103 4.31 3.93 -28.28
N ILE A 104 3.68 2.80 -27.89
CA ILE A 104 4.40 1.53 -27.66
C ILE A 104 3.89 0.40 -28.56
N GLY A 105 2.66 0.52 -29.09
CA GLY A 105 1.97 -0.55 -29.80
C GLY A 105 1.26 -1.52 -28.84
N ASN A 106 1.17 -2.80 -29.20
CA ASN A 106 0.50 -3.80 -28.38
C ASN A 106 1.34 -4.14 -27.13
N VAL A 107 0.95 -3.58 -25.99
CA VAL A 107 1.65 -3.73 -24.70
C VAL A 107 1.44 -5.12 -24.09
N THR A 108 0.31 -5.75 -24.39
CA THR A 108 -0.03 -7.07 -23.88
C THR A 108 0.63 -8.21 -24.65
N ASP A 109 1.07 -7.96 -25.88
CA ASP A 109 1.73 -8.94 -26.73
C ASP A 109 3.15 -9.29 -26.24
N PRO A 110 3.44 -10.56 -25.92
CA PRO A 110 4.77 -11.01 -25.56
C PRO A 110 5.81 -10.82 -26.69
N ALA A 111 5.38 -10.77 -27.95
CA ALA A 111 6.25 -10.56 -29.11
C ALA A 111 6.63 -9.07 -29.30
N ASN A 112 5.95 -8.15 -28.66
CA ASN A 112 6.34 -6.75 -28.64
C ASN A 112 7.52 -6.52 -27.66
N HIS A 113 8.74 -6.69 -28.15
CA HIS A 113 9.96 -6.57 -27.34
C HIS A 113 10.12 -5.19 -26.68
N ILE A 114 9.69 -4.11 -27.36
CA ILE A 114 9.74 -2.75 -26.81
C ILE A 114 8.75 -2.62 -25.66
N GLY A 115 7.53 -3.11 -25.81
CA GLY A 115 6.53 -3.13 -24.75
C GLY A 115 7.01 -3.93 -23.53
N GLN A 116 7.59 -5.11 -23.74
CA GLN A 116 8.13 -5.94 -22.65
C GLN A 116 9.32 -5.26 -21.94
N LEU A 117 10.21 -4.58 -22.70
CA LEU A 117 11.30 -3.81 -22.11
C LEU A 117 10.78 -2.68 -21.22
N ILE A 118 9.79 -1.91 -21.69
CA ILE A 118 9.19 -0.82 -20.91
C ILE A 118 8.53 -1.35 -19.65
N LEU A 119 7.75 -2.43 -19.73
CA LEU A 119 7.14 -3.06 -18.55
C LEU A 119 8.21 -3.54 -17.55
N THR A 120 9.34 -4.08 -18.04
CA THR A 120 10.46 -4.53 -17.18
C THR A 120 11.12 -3.34 -16.46
N ILE A 121 11.35 -2.23 -17.15
CA ILE A 121 11.88 -1.00 -16.54
C ILE A 121 10.90 -0.46 -15.49
N MET A 122 9.60 -0.44 -15.80
CA MET A 122 8.57 -0.01 -14.86
C MET A 122 8.51 -0.91 -13.61
N ALA A 123 8.69 -2.22 -13.76
CA ALA A 123 8.76 -3.14 -12.63
C ALA A 123 9.94 -2.81 -11.71
N GLY A 124 11.14 -2.61 -12.27
CA GLY A 124 12.32 -2.20 -11.52
C GLY A 124 12.13 -0.86 -10.80
N LEU A 125 11.49 0.11 -11.46
CA LEU A 125 11.17 1.41 -10.85
C LEU A 125 10.17 1.27 -9.68
N ALA A 126 9.13 0.47 -9.84
CA ALA A 126 8.14 0.22 -8.79
C ALA A 126 8.75 -0.45 -7.55
N ASP A 127 9.70 -1.38 -7.74
CA ASP A 127 10.42 -2.02 -6.65
C ASP A 127 11.39 -1.04 -5.95
N TYR A 128 12.09 -0.20 -6.72
CA TYR A 128 12.93 0.86 -6.18
C TYR A 128 12.12 1.86 -5.33
N GLU A 129 10.99 2.34 -5.82
CA GLU A 129 10.10 3.25 -5.07
C GLU A 129 9.61 2.61 -3.77
N ARG A 130 9.27 1.30 -3.80
CA ARG A 130 8.87 0.54 -2.61
C ARG A 130 9.99 0.52 -1.56
N GLU A 131 11.22 0.26 -1.99
CA GLU A 131 12.37 0.19 -1.08
C GLU A 131 12.69 1.58 -0.49
N GLN A 132 12.65 2.63 -1.30
CA GLN A 132 12.80 4.01 -0.83
C GLN A 132 11.72 4.40 0.20
N PHE A 133 10.48 3.97 -0.01
CA PHE A 133 9.40 4.20 0.95
C PHE A 133 9.65 3.46 2.27
N ARG A 134 10.05 2.17 2.21
CA ARG A 134 10.39 1.36 3.40
C ARG A 134 11.52 1.99 4.20
N GLU A 135 12.56 2.43 3.51
CA GLU A 135 13.71 3.07 4.13
C GLU A 135 13.32 4.39 4.81
N ARG A 136 12.49 5.20 4.17
CA ARG A 136 11.96 6.45 4.76
C ARG A 136 11.15 6.17 6.02
N VAL A 137 10.28 5.16 5.99
CA VAL A 137 9.49 4.73 7.16
C VAL A 137 10.41 4.23 8.28
N ARG A 138 11.43 3.43 7.96
CA ARG A 138 12.42 2.93 8.91
C ARG A 138 13.15 4.07 9.61
N ARG A 139 13.71 5.00 8.83
CA ARG A 139 14.40 6.19 9.36
C ARG A 139 13.47 7.06 10.21
N GLY A 140 12.23 7.25 9.79
CA GLY A 140 11.24 7.99 10.58
C GLY A 140 10.93 7.33 11.92
N LYS A 141 10.82 5.99 11.96
CA LYS A 141 10.65 5.23 13.20
C LYS A 141 11.88 5.30 14.12
N GLU A 142 13.08 5.18 13.57
CA GLU A 142 14.34 5.31 14.31
C GLU A 142 14.46 6.71 14.92
N ALA A 143 14.30 7.76 14.13
CA ALA A 143 14.33 9.14 14.62
C ALA A 143 13.28 9.44 15.71
N LYS A 144 12.09 8.84 15.61
CA LYS A 144 11.06 8.94 16.65
C LYS A 144 11.49 8.20 17.93
N LYS A 145 12.07 7.01 17.80
CA LYS A 145 12.59 6.23 18.94
C LYS A 145 13.69 6.97 19.68
N ASP A 146 14.62 7.60 18.95
CA ASP A 146 15.73 8.36 19.51
C ASP A 146 15.25 9.59 20.32
N LYS A 147 14.09 10.13 19.95
CA LYS A 147 13.40 11.18 20.71
C LYS A 147 12.54 10.67 21.87
N GLY A 148 12.60 9.37 22.18
CA GLY A 148 11.77 8.74 23.24
C GLY A 148 10.30 8.52 22.83
N GLY A 149 9.97 8.70 21.54
CA GLY A 149 8.62 8.51 21.02
C GLY A 149 8.23 7.04 20.90
N PHE A 150 6.94 6.78 21.00
CA PHE A 150 6.38 5.44 20.81
C PHE A 150 6.12 5.15 19.33
N ILE A 151 6.74 4.12 18.81
CA ILE A 151 6.69 3.75 17.38
C ILE A 151 5.55 2.79 17.02
N GLY A 152 4.63 2.53 17.96
CA GLY A 152 3.47 1.65 17.76
C GLY A 152 3.65 0.26 18.38
N GLY A 153 2.59 -0.56 18.30
CA GLY A 153 2.52 -1.87 18.92
C GLY A 153 1.90 -1.82 20.32
N GLN A 154 2.19 -2.83 21.14
CA GLN A 154 1.75 -2.87 22.52
C GLN A 154 2.76 -2.15 23.43
N ALA A 155 2.27 -1.24 24.30
CA ALA A 155 3.14 -0.58 25.25
C ALA A 155 3.88 -1.62 26.14
N PRO A 156 5.18 -1.42 26.41
CA PRO A 156 5.92 -2.29 27.34
C PRO A 156 5.27 -2.32 28.73
N PHE A 157 5.55 -3.38 29.47
CA PHE A 157 5.04 -3.52 30.84
C PHE A 157 5.38 -2.29 31.70
N GLY A 158 4.37 -1.75 32.34
CA GLY A 158 4.51 -0.59 33.22
C GLY A 158 4.65 0.76 32.52
N TYR A 159 4.36 0.80 31.24
CA TYR A 159 4.28 2.06 30.48
C TYR A 159 2.88 2.23 29.89
N SER A 160 2.47 3.47 29.72
CA SER A 160 1.26 3.88 29.01
C SER A 160 1.66 4.74 27.82
N VAL A 161 0.86 4.71 26.76
CA VAL A 161 1.04 5.60 25.62
C VAL A 161 0.30 6.89 25.90
N GLN A 162 0.98 8.02 25.85
CA GLN A 162 0.41 9.35 25.93
C GLN A 162 0.58 10.08 24.59
N GLY A 163 -0.46 10.80 24.16
CA GLY A 163 -0.50 11.43 22.82
C GLY A 163 -0.94 10.46 21.72
N GLU A 164 -1.15 11.01 20.52
CA GLU A 164 -1.59 10.27 19.35
C GLU A 164 -0.63 10.45 18.18
N GLY A 165 -0.65 9.49 17.24
CA GLY A 165 0.10 9.57 15.99
C GLY A 165 1.60 9.84 16.19
N VAL A 166 2.07 10.95 15.62
CA VAL A 166 3.50 11.31 15.64
C VAL A 166 3.98 11.71 17.04
N ASP A 167 3.12 12.29 17.86
CA ASP A 167 3.45 12.84 19.18
C ASP A 167 3.26 11.79 20.31
N SER A 168 2.94 10.53 19.97
CA SER A 168 2.79 9.49 20.97
C SER A 168 4.12 9.14 21.65
N MET A 169 4.11 9.15 22.99
CA MET A 169 5.27 8.88 23.84
C MET A 169 4.95 7.78 24.85
N LEU A 170 6.00 7.08 25.31
CA LEU A 170 5.90 6.12 26.41
C LEU A 170 6.11 6.85 27.75
N VAL A 171 5.11 6.80 28.62
CA VAL A 171 5.18 7.39 29.97
C VAL A 171 5.10 6.25 30.99
N PRO A 172 5.96 6.24 32.02
CA PRO A 172 5.83 5.26 33.09
C PRO A 172 4.43 5.32 33.72
N ASN A 173 3.78 4.17 33.87
CA ASN A 173 2.57 4.06 34.66
C ASN A 173 2.94 4.19 36.13
N GLY A 174 2.20 5.01 36.91
CA GLY A 174 2.49 5.23 38.34
C GLY A 174 2.51 3.98 39.21
N GLN A 175 1.97 2.87 38.74
CA GLN A 175 2.01 1.57 39.46
C GLN A 175 3.20 0.69 39.04
N ARG A 176 3.99 1.10 38.05
CA ARG A 176 5.11 0.30 37.51
C ARG A 176 6.13 -0.07 38.57
N GLU A 177 6.55 0.89 39.38
CA GLU A 177 7.59 0.71 40.37
C GLU A 177 7.13 -0.24 41.50
N GLY A 178 5.91 -0.08 42.00
CA GLY A 178 5.30 -0.98 42.95
C GLY A 178 5.19 -2.42 42.45
N ALA A 179 4.76 -2.59 41.19
CA ALA A 179 4.67 -3.90 40.56
C ALA A 179 6.03 -4.58 40.41
N ILE A 180 7.07 -3.82 39.98
CA ILE A 180 8.44 -4.35 39.85
C ILE A 180 9.01 -4.74 41.20
N ASN A 181 8.82 -3.94 42.25
CA ASN A 181 9.27 -4.26 43.59
C ASN A 181 8.57 -5.52 44.14
N ARG A 182 7.29 -5.67 43.86
CA ARG A 182 6.53 -6.90 44.19
C ARG A 182 7.07 -8.10 43.43
N MET A 183 7.36 -7.99 42.14
CA MET A 183 7.97 -9.07 41.36
C MET A 183 9.34 -9.48 41.91
N LYS A 184 10.20 -8.50 42.26
CA LYS A 184 11.51 -8.78 42.92
C LYS A 184 11.37 -9.56 44.22
N SER A 185 10.43 -9.16 45.06
CA SER A 185 10.16 -9.86 46.33
C SER A 185 9.74 -11.31 46.09
N LEU A 186 8.80 -11.54 45.18
CA LEU A 186 8.33 -12.90 44.87
C LEU A 186 9.40 -13.75 44.19
N TYR A 187 10.24 -13.15 43.35
CA TYR A 187 11.36 -13.82 42.70
C TYR A 187 12.41 -14.28 43.73
N ARG A 188 12.78 -13.43 44.71
CA ARG A 188 13.66 -13.78 45.83
C ARG A 188 13.09 -14.90 46.70
N GLN A 189 11.77 -15.04 46.80
CA GLN A 189 11.09 -16.14 47.47
C GLN A 189 11.06 -17.44 46.65
N GLY A 190 11.70 -17.48 45.47
CA GLY A 190 11.73 -18.65 44.62
C GLY A 190 10.43 -18.91 43.83
N CYS A 191 9.54 -17.92 43.72
CA CYS A 191 8.31 -18.09 42.97
C CYS A 191 8.58 -18.20 41.45
N SER A 192 7.89 -19.11 40.77
CA SER A 192 7.99 -19.24 39.33
C SER A 192 7.41 -18.04 38.61
N SER A 193 7.90 -17.74 37.39
CA SER A 193 7.42 -16.62 36.52
C SER A 193 5.90 -16.65 36.32
N ARG A 194 5.28 -17.83 36.24
CA ARG A 194 3.82 -17.99 36.13
C ARG A 194 3.09 -17.55 37.40
N LYS A 195 3.63 -17.91 38.57
CA LYS A 195 3.05 -17.53 39.89
C LYS A 195 3.19 -16.02 40.09
N ILE A 196 4.35 -15.44 39.76
CA ILE A 196 4.60 -14.00 39.82
C ILE A 196 3.62 -13.26 38.86
N ALA A 197 3.48 -13.70 37.64
CA ALA A 197 2.57 -13.07 36.67
C ALA A 197 1.11 -13.10 37.15
N LYS A 198 0.67 -14.20 37.80
CA LYS A 198 -0.66 -14.32 38.37
C LYS A 198 -0.87 -13.33 39.51
N ASP A 199 0.06 -13.24 40.47
CA ASP A 199 -0.01 -12.30 41.61
C ASP A 199 -0.08 -10.85 41.16
N ILE A 200 0.76 -10.47 40.19
CA ILE A 200 0.75 -9.11 39.61
C ILE A 200 -0.56 -8.82 38.89
N LYS A 201 -1.08 -9.80 38.17
CA LYS A 201 -2.36 -9.67 37.47
C LYS A 201 -3.52 -9.43 38.46
N GLU A 202 -3.54 -10.15 39.58
CA GLU A 202 -4.57 -10.02 40.60
C GLU A 202 -4.44 -8.69 41.37
N SER A 203 -3.22 -8.22 41.63
CA SER A 203 -2.95 -7.04 42.46
C SER A 203 -3.04 -5.72 41.71
N TYR A 204 -2.79 -5.69 40.39
CA TYR A 204 -2.62 -4.47 39.60
C TYR A 204 -3.53 -4.38 38.32
N GLN A 205 -4.45 -5.31 38.10
CA GLN A 205 -5.43 -5.19 37.03
C GLN A 205 -6.53 -4.16 37.35
N PRO A 206 -7.05 -3.45 36.31
CA PRO A 206 -6.79 -3.58 34.89
C PRO A 206 -5.58 -2.77 34.35
N GLN A 207 -4.86 -2.04 35.21
CA GLN A 207 -3.87 -1.04 34.83
C GLN A 207 -2.57 -1.64 34.27
N LEU A 208 -2.16 -2.84 34.75
CA LEU A 208 -0.93 -3.50 34.30
C LEU A 208 -1.21 -4.90 33.76
N LYS A 209 -1.03 -5.07 32.44
CA LYS A 209 -1.12 -6.40 31.82
C LYS A 209 0.21 -7.13 32.00
N CYS A 210 0.24 -8.21 32.79
CA CYS A 210 1.42 -9.02 33.05
C CYS A 210 1.22 -10.46 32.57
N SER A 211 2.16 -10.98 31.78
CA SER A 211 2.26 -12.39 31.42
C SER A 211 3.55 -13.01 31.97
N HIS A 212 3.64 -14.34 32.07
CA HIS A 212 4.88 -15.01 32.47
C HIS A 212 6.08 -14.65 31.56
N MET A 213 5.84 -14.47 30.23
CA MET A 213 6.83 -13.99 29.30
C MET A 213 7.33 -12.57 29.61
N THR A 214 6.44 -11.72 30.14
CA THR A 214 6.83 -10.38 30.62
C THR A 214 7.78 -10.48 31.80
N VAL A 215 7.48 -11.33 32.80
CA VAL A 215 8.33 -11.55 33.96
C VAL A 215 9.70 -12.11 33.55
N GLU A 216 9.74 -13.13 32.69
CA GLU A 216 10.98 -13.71 32.16
C GLU A 216 11.83 -12.69 31.42
N ARG A 217 11.21 -11.82 30.61
CA ARG A 217 11.91 -10.73 29.94
C ARG A 217 12.54 -9.76 30.95
N LEU A 218 11.78 -9.33 31.97
CA LEU A 218 12.27 -8.42 33.00
C LEU A 218 13.41 -9.01 33.82
N ILE A 219 13.40 -10.33 34.06
CA ILE A 219 14.53 -11.04 34.67
C ILE A 219 15.75 -11.02 33.74
N ARG A 220 15.56 -11.38 32.48
CA ARG A 220 16.65 -11.41 31.49
C ARG A 220 17.26 -10.03 31.23
N THR A 221 16.48 -8.95 31.24
CA THR A 221 16.98 -7.58 31.07
C THR A 221 17.59 -6.99 32.34
N GLY A 222 17.59 -7.71 33.46
CA GLY A 222 18.14 -7.25 34.75
C GLY A 222 17.26 -6.26 35.51
N GLU A 223 16.03 -6.02 35.09
CA GLU A 223 15.07 -5.19 35.83
C GLU A 223 14.56 -5.92 37.08
N ILE A 224 14.56 -7.25 37.07
CA ILE A 224 14.29 -8.12 38.19
C ILE A 224 15.52 -9.00 38.43
N HIS A 225 16.15 -8.88 39.59
CA HIS A 225 17.35 -9.65 39.99
C HIS A 225 17.27 -10.03 41.47
N TRP A 226 18.18 -10.97 41.93
CA TRP A 226 18.29 -11.46 43.33
C TRP A 226 18.56 -10.34 44.34
#